data_0da5a62b811e682054b932f0c8319479
#
_entry.id   0da5a62b811e682054b932f0c8319479
#
_cell.length_a   1.000
_cell.length_b   1.000
_cell.length_c   1.000
_cell.angle_alpha   90.00
_cell.angle_beta   90.00
_cell.angle_gamma   90.00
#
_symmetry.space_group_name_H-M   'P 1'
#
loop_
_entity.id
_entity.type
_entity.pdbx_description
1 polymer ?
#
loop_
_entity_poly.entity_id
_entity_poly.type
_entity_poly.pdbx_seq_one_letter_code
_entity_poly.pdbx_strand_id
1 'polypeptide(L)'
;MNKLFTFLATMVLSTASVVFADGHANKVTIQLKWVTQAQFAGYYVAQDKDFYAEEGLNVIIKPGGPDIAPAQVLAGGGADVMVDWMPSALAAREKGLPLVNIAQPFKSSGMMLTCRKDMGVNTTADLKGKTLGVWFYGNEYPFLSWMSRLGLKTDGSADGVTVLKQGWGVEPLTEGQAAFA
;
A
#
# COMPACT_ATOMS: atom_id res chain seq x y z
N MET A 1 56.59 -26.52 64.69
CA MET A 1 56.57 -26.77 63.23
C MET A 1 55.27 -26.18 62.69
N ASN A 2 55.31 -24.87 62.29
CA ASN A 2 54.12 -24.14 61.82
C ASN A 2 54.16 -24.11 60.30
N LYS A 3 53.13 -24.70 59.70
CA LYS A 3 52.94 -24.57 58.22
C LYS A 3 51.98 -23.40 57.96
N LEU A 4 52.53 -22.33 57.40
CA LEU A 4 51.82 -21.15 56.93
C LEU A 4 51.18 -21.51 55.58
N PHE A 5 49.85 -21.53 55.50
CA PHE A 5 49.12 -21.68 54.25
C PHE A 5 48.82 -20.29 53.69
N THR A 6 49.51 -19.92 52.58
CA THR A 6 49.26 -18.72 51.86
C THR A 6 48.15 -18.95 50.86
N PHE A 7 46.98 -18.33 51.07
CA PHE A 7 45.83 -18.36 50.13
C PHE A 7 46.02 -17.24 49.10
N LEU A 8 46.33 -17.64 47.88
CA LEU A 8 46.42 -16.71 46.76
C LEU A 8 44.99 -16.53 46.15
N ALA A 9 44.34 -15.39 46.43
CA ALA A 9 43.05 -15.05 45.84
C ALA A 9 43.26 -14.50 44.45
N THR A 10 42.96 -15.30 43.41
CA THR A 10 42.97 -14.86 42.00
C THR A 10 41.66 -14.12 41.73
N MET A 11 41.75 -12.79 41.63
CA MET A 11 40.65 -11.92 41.26
C MET A 11 40.50 -11.96 39.74
N VAL A 12 39.51 -12.71 39.25
CA VAL A 12 39.14 -12.71 37.82
C VAL A 12 38.37 -11.43 37.50
N LEU A 13 39.03 -10.50 36.88
CA LEU A 13 38.38 -9.29 36.30
C LEU A 13 37.61 -9.75 35.06
N SER A 14 36.30 -9.94 35.17
CA SER A 14 35.41 -10.10 34.03
C SER A 14 35.27 -8.75 33.34
N THR A 15 36.02 -8.51 32.26
CA THR A 15 35.77 -7.41 31.36
C THR A 15 34.50 -7.71 30.56
N ALA A 16 33.38 -7.13 30.96
CA ALA A 16 32.19 -7.11 30.14
C ALA A 16 32.50 -6.27 28.90
N SER A 17 32.73 -6.96 27.77
CA SER A 17 32.82 -6.31 26.48
C SER A 17 31.43 -5.76 26.16
N VAL A 18 31.28 -4.43 26.27
CA VAL A 18 30.11 -3.73 25.71
C VAL A 18 30.27 -3.83 24.20
N VAL A 19 29.55 -4.79 23.61
CA VAL A 19 29.38 -4.83 22.16
C VAL A 19 28.53 -3.62 21.81
N PHE A 20 29.16 -2.54 21.38
CA PHE A 20 28.46 -1.50 20.63
C PHE A 20 28.01 -2.18 19.34
N ALA A 21 26.72 -2.51 19.25
CA ALA A 21 26.13 -2.83 17.98
C ALA A 21 26.38 -1.62 17.06
N ASP A 22 27.19 -1.83 16.03
CA ASP A 22 27.39 -0.81 14.99
C ASP A 22 26.01 -0.42 14.49
N GLY A 23 25.60 0.82 14.81
CA GLY A 23 24.28 1.34 14.54
C GLY A 23 24.05 1.67 13.06
N HIS A 24 24.24 0.69 12.20
CA HIS A 24 23.73 0.79 10.85
C HIS A 24 22.23 0.62 10.92
N ALA A 25 21.51 1.74 10.95
CA ALA A 25 20.05 1.75 10.84
C ALA A 25 19.64 0.90 9.63
N ASN A 26 18.78 -0.11 9.85
CA ASN A 26 18.31 -0.96 8.78
C ASN A 26 17.54 -0.12 7.76
N LYS A 27 18.03 -0.07 6.53
CA LYS A 27 17.38 0.66 5.45
C LYS A 27 16.12 -0.08 5.03
N VAL A 28 14.96 0.59 5.07
CA VAL A 28 13.66 0.08 4.64
C VAL A 28 13.04 1.04 3.63
N THR A 29 12.66 0.56 2.48
CA THR A 29 11.96 1.34 1.46
C THR A 29 10.47 0.98 1.48
N ILE A 30 9.61 1.99 1.67
CA ILE A 30 8.15 1.86 1.64
C ILE A 30 7.64 2.46 0.32
N GLN A 31 6.93 1.66 -0.49
CA GLN A 31 6.19 2.11 -1.65
C GLN A 31 4.76 2.43 -1.26
N LEU A 32 4.36 3.69 -1.34
CA LEU A 32 2.97 4.10 -1.11
C LEU A 32 2.09 3.74 -2.30
N LYS A 33 0.80 3.56 -2.04
CA LYS A 33 -0.21 3.24 -3.07
C LYS A 33 -0.46 4.41 -4.01
N TRP A 34 -0.42 5.62 -3.50
CA TRP A 34 -0.83 6.83 -4.23
C TRP A 34 0.16 7.96 -3.99
N VAL A 35 -0.05 9.09 -4.66
CA VAL A 35 0.73 10.31 -4.41
C VAL A 35 0.61 10.77 -2.98
N THR A 36 1.51 11.65 -2.57
CA THR A 36 1.53 12.24 -1.23
C THR A 36 0.24 13.01 -0.96
N GLN A 37 -0.58 12.45 -0.09
CA GLN A 37 -1.89 12.98 0.32
C GLN A 37 -2.11 12.69 1.82
N ALA A 38 -3.16 13.27 2.40
CA ALA A 38 -3.46 13.20 3.83
C ALA A 38 -3.56 11.77 4.40
N GLN A 39 -4.02 10.80 3.62
CA GLN A 39 -4.09 9.39 4.06
C GLN A 39 -2.73 8.77 4.36
N PHE A 40 -1.65 9.35 3.87
CA PHE A 40 -0.28 8.90 4.12
C PHE A 40 0.46 9.76 5.15
N ALA A 41 -0.22 10.74 5.77
CA ALA A 41 0.41 11.66 6.72
C ALA A 41 1.14 10.93 7.86
N GLY A 42 0.58 9.81 8.35
CA GLY A 42 1.19 9.02 9.42
C GLY A 42 2.60 8.53 9.10
N TYR A 43 2.87 8.14 7.86
CA TYR A 43 4.20 7.70 7.44
C TYR A 43 5.22 8.83 7.45
N TYR A 44 4.83 10.02 6.96
CA TYR A 44 5.69 11.20 6.93
C TYR A 44 5.88 11.81 8.32
N VAL A 45 4.84 11.81 9.17
CA VAL A 45 4.94 12.24 10.56
C VAL A 45 5.88 11.32 11.35
N ALA A 46 5.81 10.01 11.13
CA ALA A 46 6.74 9.07 11.76
C ALA A 46 8.21 9.34 11.36
N GLN A 47 8.43 9.77 10.13
CA GLN A 47 9.76 10.18 9.66
C GLN A 47 10.20 11.52 10.27
N ASP A 48 9.31 12.54 10.27
CA ASP A 48 9.58 13.89 10.81
C ASP A 48 9.83 13.89 12.33
N LYS A 49 9.21 12.95 13.04
CA LYS A 49 9.34 12.79 14.50
C LYS A 49 10.39 11.76 14.92
N ASP A 50 11.20 11.30 14.00
CA ASP A 50 12.27 10.32 14.22
C ASP A 50 11.80 8.95 14.78
N PHE A 51 10.48 8.64 14.74
CA PHE A 51 9.96 7.37 15.27
C PHE A 51 10.57 6.15 14.57
N TYR A 52 10.89 6.26 13.28
CA TYR A 52 11.61 5.18 12.59
C TYR A 52 13.06 5.06 13.08
N ALA A 53 13.73 6.18 13.35
CA ALA A 53 15.11 6.20 13.85
C ALA A 53 15.19 5.64 15.27
N GLU A 54 14.19 5.92 16.12
CA GLU A 54 14.08 5.35 17.48
C GLU A 54 14.01 3.82 17.44
N GLU A 55 13.41 3.24 16.37
CA GLU A 55 13.35 1.79 16.13
C GLU A 55 14.56 1.26 15.33
N GLY A 56 15.59 2.06 15.13
CA GLY A 56 16.80 1.69 14.39
C GLY A 56 16.57 1.51 12.88
N LEU A 57 15.57 2.18 12.31
CA LEU A 57 15.22 2.11 10.90
C LEU A 57 15.57 3.42 10.16
N ASN A 58 16.17 3.26 8.98
CA ASN A 58 16.32 4.34 8.00
C ASN A 58 15.28 4.13 6.89
N VAL A 59 14.14 4.83 7.01
CA VAL A 59 13.01 4.63 6.11
C VAL A 59 13.05 5.58 4.91
N ILE A 60 12.90 5.03 3.72
CA ILE A 60 12.71 5.78 2.48
C ILE A 60 11.26 5.61 2.03
N ILE A 61 10.52 6.72 1.96
CA ILE A 61 9.12 6.73 1.52
C ILE A 61 9.09 7.10 0.02
N LYS A 62 8.60 6.17 -0.81
CA LYS A 62 8.36 6.41 -2.23
C LYS A 62 6.87 6.68 -2.46
N PRO A 63 6.51 7.83 -3.03
CA PRO A 63 5.11 8.08 -3.42
C PRO A 63 4.69 7.14 -4.54
N GLY A 64 3.40 6.82 -4.58
CA GLY A 64 2.77 6.10 -5.66
C GLY A 64 2.15 7.01 -6.70
N GLY A 65 1.18 6.49 -7.45
CA GLY A 65 0.46 7.23 -8.49
C GLY A 65 -0.45 6.34 -9.33
N PRO A 66 -1.18 6.92 -10.29
CA PRO A 66 -2.13 6.18 -11.12
C PRO A 66 -1.49 5.13 -12.03
N ASP A 67 -0.20 5.26 -12.31
CA ASP A 67 0.56 4.34 -13.19
C ASP A 67 1.57 3.49 -12.41
N ILE A 68 1.52 3.50 -11.07
CA ILE A 68 2.41 2.71 -10.23
C ILE A 68 1.64 1.55 -9.61
N ALA A 69 2.12 0.34 -9.86
CA ALA A 69 1.65 -0.89 -9.22
C ALA A 69 2.59 -1.27 -8.05
N PRO A 70 2.24 -1.00 -6.79
CA PRO A 70 3.13 -1.26 -5.64
C PRO A 70 3.62 -2.70 -5.58
N ALA A 71 2.75 -3.67 -5.89
CA ALA A 71 3.12 -5.07 -5.91
C ALA A 71 4.22 -5.40 -6.94
N GLN A 72 4.22 -4.71 -8.10
CA GLN A 72 5.29 -4.88 -9.10
C GLN A 72 6.60 -4.25 -8.64
N VAL A 73 6.53 -3.08 -7.99
CA VAL A 73 7.71 -2.41 -7.41
C VAL A 73 8.37 -3.31 -6.37
N LEU A 74 7.57 -3.91 -5.49
CA LEU A 74 8.06 -4.83 -4.46
C LEU A 74 8.62 -6.11 -5.07
N ALA A 75 7.92 -6.72 -6.03
CA ALA A 75 8.38 -7.92 -6.73
C ALA A 75 9.70 -7.70 -7.48
N GLY A 76 9.93 -6.49 -8.00
CA GLY A 76 11.17 -6.08 -8.67
C GLY A 76 12.29 -5.67 -7.70
N GLY A 77 12.11 -5.79 -6.38
CA GLY A 77 13.10 -5.39 -5.39
C GLY A 77 13.25 -3.86 -5.22
N GLY A 78 12.29 -3.09 -5.74
CA GLY A 78 12.30 -1.64 -5.65
C GLY A 78 11.78 -1.09 -4.31
N ALA A 79 11.19 -1.94 -3.47
CA ALA A 79 10.73 -1.64 -2.12
C ALA A 79 10.71 -2.91 -1.27
N ASP A 80 10.79 -2.73 0.05
CA ASP A 80 10.73 -3.81 1.06
C ASP A 80 9.31 -3.95 1.61
N VAL A 81 8.58 -2.83 1.66
CA VAL A 81 7.19 -2.75 2.15
C VAL A 81 6.37 -1.99 1.11
N MET A 82 5.14 -2.41 0.92
CA MET A 82 4.17 -1.68 0.11
C MET A 82 2.90 -1.35 0.88
N VAL A 83 2.31 -0.21 0.59
CA VAL A 83 0.94 0.14 0.98
C VAL A 83 0.06 -0.12 -0.22
N ASP A 84 -0.91 -1.02 -0.07
CA ASP A 84 -1.80 -1.39 -1.17
C ASP A 84 -3.22 -1.73 -0.66
N TRP A 85 -4.15 -1.85 -1.57
CA TRP A 85 -5.50 -2.34 -1.31
C TRP A 85 -5.47 -3.85 -1.06
N MET A 86 -6.28 -4.33 -0.12
CA MET A 86 -6.37 -5.76 0.17
C MET A 86 -6.71 -6.61 -1.07
N PRO A 87 -7.67 -6.25 -1.93
CA PRO A 87 -7.95 -7.02 -3.16
C PRO A 87 -6.75 -7.11 -4.09
N SER A 88 -5.99 -6.03 -4.23
CA SER A 88 -4.77 -5.98 -5.03
C SER A 88 -3.69 -6.91 -4.47
N ALA A 89 -3.47 -6.85 -3.16
CA ALA A 89 -2.50 -7.70 -2.48
C ALA A 89 -2.87 -9.19 -2.59
N LEU A 90 -4.16 -9.53 -2.47
CA LEU A 90 -4.65 -10.91 -2.65
C LEU A 90 -4.41 -11.40 -4.09
N ALA A 91 -4.74 -10.60 -5.10
CA ALA A 91 -4.48 -10.94 -6.49
C ALA A 91 -2.98 -11.12 -6.80
N ALA A 92 -2.11 -10.34 -6.15
CA ALA A 92 -0.66 -10.52 -6.27
C ALA A 92 -0.20 -11.82 -5.60
N ARG A 93 -0.76 -12.20 -4.45
CA ARG A 93 -0.47 -13.47 -3.78
C ARG A 93 -0.91 -14.67 -4.61
N GLU A 94 -2.09 -14.62 -5.23
CA GLU A 94 -2.58 -15.67 -6.14
C GLU A 94 -1.63 -15.89 -7.33
N LYS A 95 -0.93 -14.83 -7.76
CA LYS A 95 0.11 -14.89 -8.80
C LYS A 95 1.48 -15.33 -8.28
N GLY A 96 1.57 -15.71 -7.01
CA GLY A 96 2.78 -16.26 -6.39
C GLY A 96 3.69 -15.25 -5.70
N LEU A 97 3.30 -13.98 -5.57
CA LEU A 97 4.09 -13.00 -4.81
C LEU A 97 3.97 -13.29 -3.30
N PRO A 98 5.08 -13.59 -2.58
CA PRO A 98 5.04 -13.97 -1.17
C PRO A 98 4.84 -12.75 -0.26
N LEU A 99 3.60 -12.29 -0.14
CA LEU A 99 3.24 -11.13 0.70
C LEU A 99 2.78 -11.56 2.09
N VAL A 100 3.18 -10.79 3.09
CA VAL A 100 2.68 -10.88 4.47
C VAL A 100 2.04 -9.54 4.83
N ASN A 101 0.82 -9.56 5.34
CA ASN A 101 0.18 -8.36 5.89
C ASN A 101 0.73 -8.09 7.28
N ILE A 102 1.44 -6.98 7.45
CA ILE A 102 2.07 -6.58 8.72
C ILE A 102 1.27 -5.49 9.45
N ALA A 103 0.40 -4.75 8.75
CA ALA A 103 -0.44 -3.71 9.34
C ALA A 103 -1.66 -3.40 8.46
N GLN A 104 -2.74 -2.98 9.08
CA GLN A 104 -3.95 -2.52 8.38
C GLN A 104 -4.41 -1.19 8.99
N PRO A 105 -3.83 -0.05 8.53
CA PRO A 105 -4.14 1.26 9.07
C PRO A 105 -5.56 1.74 8.77
N PHE A 106 -6.22 1.21 7.73
CA PHE A 106 -7.59 1.56 7.36
C PHE A 106 -8.53 0.37 7.47
N LYS A 107 -9.66 0.58 8.12
CA LYS A 107 -10.68 -0.45 8.33
C LYS A 107 -11.49 -0.75 7.07
N SER A 108 -11.72 0.26 6.23
CA SER A 108 -12.53 0.16 5.01
C SER A 108 -11.98 1.04 3.90
N SER A 109 -12.37 0.75 2.65
CA SER A 109 -12.04 1.58 1.51
C SER A 109 -12.81 2.90 1.56
N GLY A 110 -12.14 4.00 1.23
CA GLY A 110 -12.75 5.30 0.98
C GLY A 110 -13.10 5.55 -0.49
N MET A 111 -12.99 4.53 -1.36
CA MET A 111 -13.34 4.69 -2.77
C MET A 111 -14.83 4.99 -2.93
N MET A 112 -15.12 5.96 -3.78
CA MET A 112 -16.49 6.38 -4.13
C MET A 112 -16.63 6.43 -5.64
N LEU A 113 -17.84 6.18 -6.12
CA LEU A 113 -18.20 6.40 -7.51
C LEU A 113 -18.92 7.75 -7.62
N THR A 114 -18.40 8.63 -8.43
CA THR A 114 -18.98 9.96 -8.69
C THR A 114 -19.65 9.97 -10.06
N CYS A 115 -20.91 10.40 -10.12
CA CYS A 115 -21.68 10.53 -11.37
C CYS A 115 -22.03 11.98 -11.66
N ARG A 116 -22.08 12.33 -12.92
CA ARG A 116 -22.71 13.57 -13.36
C ARG A 116 -24.23 13.41 -13.29
N LYS A 117 -24.93 14.40 -12.72
CA LYS A 117 -26.41 14.37 -12.59
C LYS A 117 -27.13 14.34 -13.95
N ASP A 118 -26.56 15.01 -14.96
CA ASP A 118 -27.12 15.09 -16.32
C ASP A 118 -26.99 13.80 -17.12
N MET A 119 -26.20 12.83 -16.64
CA MET A 119 -26.05 11.51 -17.28
C MET A 119 -27.16 10.52 -16.92
N GLY A 120 -28.13 10.94 -16.07
CA GLY A 120 -29.31 10.16 -15.74
C GLY A 120 -29.04 8.89 -14.93
N VAL A 121 -27.93 8.84 -14.21
CA VAL A 121 -27.59 7.71 -13.33
C VAL A 121 -28.14 7.99 -11.93
N ASN A 122 -29.21 7.32 -11.54
CA ASN A 122 -29.85 7.47 -10.24
C ASN A 122 -29.77 6.17 -9.41
N THR A 123 -29.67 5.04 -10.11
CA THR A 123 -29.65 3.71 -9.50
C THR A 123 -28.56 2.85 -10.15
N THR A 124 -28.25 1.72 -9.56
CA THR A 124 -27.30 0.75 -10.14
C THR A 124 -27.79 0.14 -11.46
N ALA A 125 -29.09 0.12 -11.71
CA ALA A 125 -29.66 -0.35 -12.98
C ALA A 125 -29.28 0.58 -14.15
N ASP A 126 -29.10 1.88 -13.88
CA ASP A 126 -28.77 2.88 -14.89
C ASP A 126 -27.30 2.80 -15.35
N LEU A 127 -26.50 1.96 -14.71
CA LEU A 127 -25.10 1.74 -15.10
C LEU A 127 -24.96 0.98 -16.42
N LYS A 128 -25.99 0.17 -16.76
CA LYS A 128 -26.00 -0.63 -17.98
C LYS A 128 -25.80 0.21 -19.24
N GLY A 129 -24.89 -0.24 -20.11
CA GLY A 129 -24.52 0.46 -21.35
C GLY A 129 -23.71 1.74 -21.16
N LYS A 130 -23.32 2.07 -19.92
CA LYS A 130 -22.55 3.28 -19.63
C LYS A 130 -21.04 3.01 -19.62
N THR A 131 -20.28 4.10 -19.80
CA THR A 131 -18.83 4.09 -19.65
C THR A 131 -18.44 4.55 -18.24
N LEU A 132 -17.52 3.82 -17.62
CA LEU A 132 -17.02 4.02 -16.28
C LEU A 132 -15.52 4.34 -16.33
N GLY A 133 -15.13 5.47 -15.75
CA GLY A 133 -13.74 5.76 -15.49
C GLY A 133 -13.24 4.96 -14.29
N VAL A 134 -12.12 4.27 -14.42
CA VAL A 134 -11.54 3.46 -13.35
C VAL A 134 -10.03 3.60 -13.35
N TRP A 135 -9.45 3.82 -12.18
CA TRP A 135 -8.01 3.67 -12.02
C TRP A 135 -7.64 2.18 -12.02
N PHE A 136 -6.51 1.87 -12.64
CA PHE A 136 -5.98 0.52 -12.72
C PHE A 136 -4.87 0.28 -11.69
N TYR A 137 -4.10 -0.79 -11.88
CA TYR A 137 -3.01 -1.24 -11.00
C TYR A 137 -3.47 -1.57 -9.59
N GLY A 138 -4.62 -2.24 -9.50
CA GLY A 138 -5.20 -2.75 -8.27
C GLY A 138 -6.34 -1.91 -7.70
N ASN A 139 -6.61 -0.73 -8.27
CA ASN A 139 -7.77 0.08 -7.88
C ASN A 139 -9.06 -0.41 -8.54
N GLU A 140 -8.98 -1.12 -9.65
CA GLU A 140 -10.10 -1.67 -10.40
C GLU A 140 -10.83 -2.81 -9.69
N TYR A 141 -10.17 -3.58 -8.84
CA TYR A 141 -10.75 -4.81 -8.26
C TYR A 141 -12.06 -4.62 -7.51
N PRO A 142 -12.22 -3.65 -6.60
CA PRO A 142 -13.50 -3.42 -5.91
C PRO A 142 -14.62 -3.10 -6.89
N PHE A 143 -14.30 -2.32 -7.92
CA PHE A 143 -15.24 -1.92 -8.95
C PHE A 143 -15.67 -3.14 -9.80
N LEU A 144 -14.73 -3.91 -10.34
CA LEU A 144 -15.02 -5.11 -11.13
C LEU A 144 -15.83 -6.14 -10.33
N SER A 145 -15.48 -6.32 -9.05
CA SER A 145 -16.26 -7.17 -8.14
C SER A 145 -17.69 -6.68 -7.97
N TRP A 146 -17.88 -5.36 -7.85
CA TRP A 146 -19.20 -4.78 -7.72
C TRP A 146 -20.03 -4.95 -9.01
N MET A 147 -19.46 -4.71 -10.19
CA MET A 147 -20.13 -4.95 -11.47
C MET A 147 -20.54 -6.42 -11.61
N SER A 148 -19.66 -7.33 -11.26
CA SER A 148 -19.97 -8.78 -11.27
C SER A 148 -21.16 -9.13 -10.35
N ARG A 149 -21.23 -8.52 -9.15
CA ARG A 149 -22.34 -8.72 -8.22
C ARG A 149 -23.66 -8.17 -8.73
N LEU A 150 -23.62 -7.13 -9.55
CA LEU A 150 -24.80 -6.57 -10.23
C LEU A 150 -25.20 -7.37 -11.49
N GLY A 151 -24.43 -8.39 -11.86
CA GLY A 151 -24.62 -9.15 -13.10
C GLY A 151 -24.23 -8.38 -14.36
N LEU A 152 -23.49 -7.28 -14.21
CA LEU A 152 -23.02 -6.45 -15.32
C LEU A 152 -21.67 -6.95 -15.81
N LYS A 153 -21.56 -7.22 -17.10
CA LYS A 153 -20.28 -7.49 -17.75
C LYS A 153 -19.47 -6.20 -17.88
N THR A 154 -18.16 -6.35 -17.95
CA THR A 154 -17.21 -5.23 -18.12
C THR A 154 -16.50 -5.28 -19.47
N ASP A 155 -17.21 -5.77 -20.49
CA ASP A 155 -16.74 -6.06 -21.84
C ASP A 155 -17.19 -5.02 -22.88
N GLY A 156 -17.88 -3.96 -22.46
CA GLY A 156 -18.42 -2.94 -23.35
C GLY A 156 -19.69 -3.35 -24.11
N SER A 157 -20.29 -4.50 -23.76
CA SER A 157 -21.57 -4.92 -24.36
C SER A 157 -22.72 -4.00 -23.94
N ALA A 158 -23.81 -3.99 -24.72
CA ALA A 158 -24.98 -3.18 -24.40
C ALA A 158 -25.64 -3.56 -23.08
N ASP A 159 -25.45 -4.80 -22.62
CA ASP A 159 -25.94 -5.32 -21.36
C ASP A 159 -24.92 -5.22 -20.20
N GLY A 160 -23.76 -4.68 -20.48
CA GLY A 160 -22.67 -4.50 -19.54
C GLY A 160 -22.31 -3.03 -19.35
N VAL A 161 -21.07 -2.80 -19.02
CA VAL A 161 -20.44 -1.48 -18.88
C VAL A 161 -19.14 -1.45 -19.65
N THR A 162 -18.80 -0.29 -20.23
CA THR A 162 -17.48 -0.05 -20.80
C THR A 162 -16.55 0.47 -19.70
N VAL A 163 -15.39 -0.13 -19.52
CA VAL A 163 -14.39 0.33 -18.56
C VAL A 163 -13.36 1.16 -19.29
N LEU A 164 -13.24 2.43 -18.89
CA LEU A 164 -12.25 3.38 -19.39
C LEU A 164 -11.14 3.51 -18.35
N LYS A 165 -9.88 3.27 -18.74
CA LYS A 165 -8.74 3.55 -17.87
C LYS A 165 -8.66 5.06 -17.66
N GLN A 166 -8.85 5.47 -16.40
CA GLN A 166 -8.76 6.86 -15.98
C GLN A 166 -7.31 7.23 -15.66
N GLY A 167 -6.91 8.45 -16.07
CA GLY A 167 -5.65 9.05 -15.69
C GLY A 167 -5.72 9.72 -14.32
N TRP A 168 -5.05 10.85 -14.20
CA TRP A 168 -4.92 11.54 -12.91
C TRP A 168 -6.18 12.31 -12.48
N GLY A 169 -6.84 12.95 -13.41
CA GLY A 169 -7.89 13.91 -13.12
C GLY A 169 -9.31 13.40 -13.40
N VAL A 170 -10.24 14.34 -13.46
CA VAL A 170 -11.68 14.11 -13.66
C VAL A 170 -12.13 14.35 -15.11
N GLU A 171 -11.19 14.53 -16.03
CA GLU A 171 -11.44 14.80 -17.44
C GLU A 171 -12.42 13.81 -18.07
N PRO A 172 -12.37 12.49 -17.80
CA PRO A 172 -13.35 11.57 -18.34
C PRO A 172 -14.79 11.94 -18.04
N LEU A 173 -15.05 12.50 -16.85
CA LEU A 173 -16.37 12.99 -16.46
C LEU A 173 -16.71 14.33 -17.13
N THR A 174 -15.79 15.30 -17.07
CA THR A 174 -16.04 16.67 -17.52
C THR A 174 -16.15 16.75 -19.04
N GLU A 175 -15.43 15.91 -19.77
CA GLU A 175 -15.45 15.80 -21.22
C GLU A 175 -16.51 14.84 -21.76
N GLY A 176 -17.27 14.18 -20.86
CA GLY A 176 -18.34 13.26 -21.24
C GLY A 176 -17.87 11.91 -21.78
N GLN A 177 -16.60 11.56 -21.60
CA GLN A 177 -16.04 10.26 -22.00
C GLN A 177 -16.56 9.13 -21.10
N ALA A 178 -16.84 9.43 -19.83
CA ALA A 178 -17.42 8.51 -18.86
C ALA A 178 -18.66 9.13 -18.21
N ALA A 179 -19.62 8.29 -17.86
CA ALA A 179 -20.81 8.69 -17.10
C ALA A 179 -20.51 8.82 -15.59
N PHE A 180 -19.50 8.11 -15.11
CA PHE A 180 -19.04 8.13 -13.72
C PHE A 180 -17.57 7.67 -13.63
N ALA A 181 -16.91 8.09 -12.54
CA ALA A 181 -15.53 7.76 -12.23
C ALA A 181 -15.29 7.74 -10.70
#